data_dd753c06a1f0b3ef92d6c181882aa444
#
_entry.id   dd753c06a1f0b3ef92d6c181882aa444
#
_cell.length_a   1.000
_cell.length_b   1.000
_cell.length_c   1.000
_cell.angle_alpha   90.00
_cell.angle_beta   90.00
_cell.angle_gamma   90.00
#
_symmetry.space_group_name_H-M   'P 1'
#
loop_
_entity.id
_entity.type
_entity.pdbx_description
1 polymer ?
#
loop_
_entity_poly.entity_id
_entity_poly.type
_entity_poly.pdbx_seq_one_letter_code
_entity_poly.pdbx_strand_id
1 'polypeptide(L)'
;MGKAADVIIVGAGILGLAHALAAARRGLKALVLDRDAQANGASVRNFGFVTVTGQQAGACWRRAMRSRDVWEEVAPQAGIEVLQHGLAVLARRAESAAVLEAFARTEMGAGCALLDGAEAARRFPDLARGAPRALLWSPHERRVESREAIPRLAAWLEATQGVAIRRNILVRGVDEAGVDTSAGRFAAPRIVVCPGDDFLTLFPERIAAQGVTKCKLHMLRLADPGFRLPAAVMSDLGLVRYLGYAELPQAEALRHVLLREQRAQLDNGVHLIVVQSADGSLVVGDSHHYGTTPDPFQPEAVDALILEEFRAALGIAPPPVIARWTGIYASAPDRLMFRDAPAPNIRLVMVTSGTGASTAFAIAEETLAELLGESA
;
A
#
# COMPACT_ATOMS: atom_id res chain seq x y z
N MET A 1 -24.92 20.41 22.19
CA MET A 1 -24.59 20.54 20.77
C MET A 1 -23.06 20.49 20.66
N GLY A 2 -22.50 19.39 20.15
CA GLY A 2 -21.05 19.31 19.91
C GLY A 2 -20.61 20.40 18.92
N LYS A 3 -19.41 20.95 19.11
CA LYS A 3 -18.82 21.94 18.19
C LYS A 3 -18.84 21.36 16.77
N ALA A 4 -19.36 22.13 15.80
CA ALA A 4 -19.40 21.74 14.39
C ALA A 4 -17.98 21.34 13.91
N ALA A 5 -17.90 20.30 13.08
CA ALA A 5 -16.63 19.90 12.45
C ALA A 5 -16.24 20.94 11.38
N ASP A 6 -14.94 21.18 11.23
CA ASP A 6 -14.38 22.02 10.16
C ASP A 6 -14.24 21.23 8.85
N VAL A 7 -14.09 19.91 8.97
CA VAL A 7 -14.04 18.97 7.85
C VAL A 7 -14.67 17.63 8.23
N ILE A 8 -15.51 17.09 7.33
CA ILE A 8 -15.99 15.71 7.39
C ILE A 8 -15.15 14.86 6.44
N ILE A 9 -14.72 13.69 6.92
CA ILE A 9 -13.97 12.70 6.15
C ILE A 9 -14.80 11.42 6.11
N VAL A 10 -15.11 10.93 4.93
CA VAL A 10 -15.85 9.68 4.71
C VAL A 10 -14.88 8.55 4.43
N GLY A 11 -14.89 7.53 5.31
CA GLY A 11 -13.98 6.38 5.29
C GLY A 11 -12.84 6.50 6.32
N ALA A 12 -12.69 5.49 7.18
CA ALA A 12 -11.63 5.38 8.21
C ALA A 12 -10.55 4.36 7.84
N GLY A 13 -10.30 4.15 6.55
CA GLY A 13 -9.11 3.49 6.05
C GLY A 13 -7.88 4.40 6.16
N ILE A 14 -6.71 3.91 5.75
CA ILE A 14 -5.46 4.68 5.84
C ILE A 14 -5.56 6.06 5.18
N LEU A 15 -6.23 6.16 4.02
CA LEU A 15 -6.37 7.43 3.31
C LEU A 15 -7.22 8.43 4.10
N GLY A 16 -8.35 8.00 4.67
CA GLY A 16 -9.18 8.87 5.51
C GLY A 16 -8.50 9.27 6.81
N LEU A 17 -7.82 8.34 7.49
CA LEU A 17 -7.05 8.64 8.71
C LEU A 17 -5.88 9.60 8.43
N ALA A 18 -5.24 9.48 7.26
CA ALA A 18 -4.21 10.42 6.83
C ALA A 18 -4.79 11.84 6.62
N HIS A 19 -6.00 11.96 6.04
CA HIS A 19 -6.69 13.25 5.93
C HIS A 19 -7.07 13.81 7.29
N ALA A 20 -7.49 12.96 8.23
CA ALA A 20 -7.79 13.39 9.59
C ALA A 20 -6.54 13.95 10.30
N LEU A 21 -5.39 13.29 10.13
CA LEU A 21 -4.10 13.79 10.64
C LEU A 21 -3.72 15.13 9.99
N ALA A 22 -3.82 15.22 8.66
CA ALA A 22 -3.47 16.43 7.93
C ALA A 22 -4.37 17.62 8.32
N ALA A 23 -5.65 17.36 8.62
CA ALA A 23 -6.59 18.36 9.14
C ALA A 23 -6.22 18.78 10.58
N ALA A 24 -5.97 17.81 11.46
CA ALA A 24 -5.60 18.07 12.85
C ALA A 24 -4.30 18.88 12.96
N ARG A 25 -3.30 18.59 12.14
CA ARG A 25 -2.04 19.36 12.07
C ARG A 25 -2.23 20.82 11.63
N ARG A 26 -3.35 21.11 10.98
CA ARG A 26 -3.77 22.48 10.61
C ARG A 26 -4.73 23.13 11.62
N GLY A 27 -4.94 22.48 12.76
CA GLY A 27 -5.85 22.97 13.80
C GLY A 27 -7.33 22.81 13.44
N LEU A 28 -7.69 22.05 12.39
CA LEU A 28 -9.07 21.80 11.99
C LEU A 28 -9.67 20.65 12.80
N LYS A 29 -10.95 20.81 13.20
CA LYS A 29 -11.74 19.75 13.83
C LYS A 29 -12.23 18.78 12.77
N ALA A 30 -11.70 17.59 12.75
CA ALA A 30 -12.09 16.55 11.82
C ALA A 30 -13.13 15.60 12.43
N LEU A 31 -14.16 15.29 11.65
CA LEU A 31 -15.12 14.23 11.92
C LEU A 31 -14.96 13.15 10.85
N VAL A 32 -14.50 11.97 11.24
CA VAL A 32 -14.39 10.80 10.36
C VAL A 32 -15.65 9.95 10.52
N LEU A 33 -16.27 9.55 9.42
CA LEU A 33 -17.42 8.67 9.38
C LEU A 33 -17.07 7.39 8.63
N ASP A 34 -17.32 6.23 9.25
CA ASP A 34 -17.09 4.93 8.61
C ASP A 34 -18.31 4.03 8.77
N ARG A 35 -18.67 3.30 7.70
CA ARG A 35 -19.81 2.39 7.72
C ARG A 35 -19.58 1.14 8.54
N ASP A 36 -18.31 0.71 8.66
CA ASP A 36 -17.93 -0.52 9.37
C ASP A 36 -17.59 -0.23 10.84
N ALA A 37 -17.77 -1.24 11.70
CA ALA A 37 -17.40 -1.16 13.11
C ALA A 37 -15.88 -1.06 13.31
N GLN A 38 -15.10 -1.54 12.35
CA GLN A 38 -13.64 -1.49 12.32
C GLN A 38 -13.15 -1.49 10.86
N ALA A 39 -11.91 -1.10 10.64
CA ALA A 39 -11.31 -1.17 9.31
C ALA A 39 -11.31 -2.61 8.79
N ASN A 40 -11.89 -2.83 7.60
CA ASN A 40 -12.04 -4.14 6.97
C ASN A 40 -11.73 -4.15 5.47
N GLY A 41 -11.38 -3.03 4.88
CA GLY A 41 -11.02 -2.90 3.47
C GLY A 41 -9.53 -3.12 3.18
N ALA A 42 -9.07 -2.58 2.06
CA ALA A 42 -7.69 -2.69 1.57
C ALA A 42 -6.63 -2.33 2.61
N SER A 43 -6.93 -1.37 3.50
CA SER A 43 -5.98 -0.87 4.51
C SER A 43 -5.51 -1.91 5.52
N VAL A 44 -6.23 -3.03 5.70
CA VAL A 44 -5.86 -4.11 6.65
C VAL A 44 -5.62 -5.46 5.97
N ARG A 45 -5.90 -5.58 4.66
CA ARG A 45 -5.80 -6.84 3.91
C ARG A 45 -4.55 -6.90 3.02
N ASN A 46 -3.49 -6.23 3.42
CA ASN A 46 -2.23 -6.08 2.69
C ASN A 46 -1.03 -6.52 3.56
N PHE A 47 0.18 -6.30 3.08
CA PHE A 47 1.42 -6.66 3.77
C PHE A 47 1.75 -5.76 4.99
N GLY A 48 1.14 -4.59 5.10
CA GLY A 48 1.61 -3.54 6.02
C GLY A 48 2.93 -2.92 5.57
N PHE A 49 3.24 -3.03 4.29
CA PHE A 49 4.51 -2.63 3.71
C PHE A 49 4.42 -1.23 3.10
N VAL A 50 5.14 -0.30 3.70
CA VAL A 50 5.32 1.08 3.22
C VAL A 50 6.47 1.05 2.22
N THR A 51 6.15 0.80 0.96
CA THR A 51 7.11 0.68 -0.13
C THR A 51 7.49 2.05 -0.68
N VAL A 52 8.76 2.30 -0.81
CA VAL A 52 9.33 3.53 -1.39
C VAL A 52 10.10 3.21 -2.66
N THR A 53 11.06 2.30 -2.54
CA THR A 53 11.89 1.82 -3.65
C THR A 53 11.03 1.08 -4.67
N GLY A 54 11.20 1.41 -5.95
CA GLY A 54 10.39 0.84 -7.03
C GLY A 54 9.07 1.57 -7.30
N GLN A 55 8.69 2.58 -6.52
CA GLN A 55 7.57 3.44 -6.88
C GLN A 55 7.90 4.24 -8.14
N GLN A 56 6.88 4.60 -8.92
CA GLN A 56 7.06 5.40 -10.13
C GLN A 56 7.80 6.71 -9.83
N ALA A 57 8.75 7.04 -10.69
CA ALA A 57 9.52 8.27 -10.59
C ALA A 57 8.65 9.54 -10.51
N GLY A 58 9.16 10.57 -9.88
CA GLY A 58 8.45 11.84 -9.74
C GLY A 58 7.45 11.84 -8.57
N ALA A 59 6.20 12.20 -8.83
CA ALA A 59 5.22 12.48 -7.77
C ALA A 59 4.94 11.27 -6.86
N CYS A 60 4.83 10.06 -7.41
CA CYS A 60 4.53 8.87 -6.61
C CYS A 60 5.68 8.55 -5.65
N TRP A 61 6.90 8.55 -6.14
CA TRP A 61 8.08 8.32 -5.30
C TRP A 61 8.25 9.40 -4.21
N ARG A 62 8.08 10.69 -4.57
CA ARG A 62 8.13 11.77 -3.56
C ARG A 62 7.05 11.63 -2.49
N ARG A 63 5.81 11.25 -2.88
CA ARG A 63 4.74 10.95 -1.93
C ARG A 63 5.07 9.77 -1.03
N ALA A 64 5.72 8.74 -1.57
CA ALA A 64 6.14 7.58 -0.79
C ALA A 64 7.23 7.94 0.22
N MET A 65 8.24 8.73 -0.17
CA MET A 65 9.26 9.25 0.74
C MET A 65 8.63 10.08 1.86
N ARG A 66 7.75 11.04 1.52
CA ARG A 66 7.07 11.89 2.51
C ARG A 66 6.18 11.06 3.45
N SER A 67 5.43 10.10 2.91
CA SER A 67 4.55 9.27 3.75
C SER A 67 5.34 8.34 4.67
N ARG A 68 6.49 7.81 4.23
CA ARG A 68 7.43 7.08 5.09
C ARG A 68 7.88 7.94 6.27
N ASP A 69 8.26 9.20 6.02
CA ASP A 69 8.69 10.12 7.07
C ASP A 69 7.57 10.38 8.10
N VAL A 70 6.33 10.51 7.61
CA VAL A 70 5.17 10.63 8.51
C VAL A 70 4.92 9.36 9.30
N TRP A 71 5.09 8.17 8.69
CA TRP A 71 5.01 6.91 9.43
C TRP A 71 6.06 6.84 10.55
N GLU A 72 7.31 7.24 10.30
CA GLU A 72 8.37 7.27 11.31
C GLU A 72 8.05 8.22 12.48
N GLU A 73 7.42 9.35 12.17
CA GLU A 73 6.99 10.32 13.18
C GLU A 73 5.82 9.81 14.02
N VAL A 74 4.81 9.24 13.35
CA VAL A 74 3.51 8.93 13.97
C VAL A 74 3.50 7.55 14.64
N ALA A 75 4.19 6.56 14.09
CA ALA A 75 4.13 5.19 14.59
C ALA A 75 4.48 5.07 16.08
N PRO A 76 5.59 5.64 16.59
CA PRO A 76 5.92 5.56 18.01
C PRO A 76 4.88 6.28 18.88
N GLN A 77 4.32 7.39 18.41
CA GLN A 77 3.32 8.17 19.15
C GLN A 77 1.98 7.41 19.27
N ALA A 78 1.62 6.67 18.23
CA ALA A 78 0.41 5.86 18.17
C ALA A 78 0.58 4.44 18.75
N GLY A 79 1.75 4.13 19.33
CA GLY A 79 2.07 2.79 19.82
C GLY A 79 2.11 1.73 18.73
N ILE A 80 2.42 2.13 17.49
CA ILE A 80 2.55 1.24 16.33
C ILE A 80 4.01 0.80 16.23
N GLU A 81 4.24 -0.51 16.24
CA GLU A 81 5.57 -1.07 16.05
C GLU A 81 5.93 -1.11 14.56
N VAL A 82 7.11 -0.59 14.22
CA VAL A 82 7.74 -0.80 12.92
C VAL A 82 8.56 -2.08 12.99
N LEU A 83 8.02 -3.14 12.41
CA LEU A 83 8.54 -4.51 12.57
C LEU A 83 9.77 -4.80 11.70
N GLN A 84 9.87 -4.16 10.54
CA GLN A 84 11.03 -4.27 9.65
C GLN A 84 11.36 -2.90 9.03
N HIS A 85 12.64 -2.67 8.83
CA HIS A 85 13.20 -1.52 8.15
C HIS A 85 13.92 -1.99 6.89
N GLY A 86 13.64 -1.32 5.76
CA GLY A 86 14.28 -1.59 4.47
C GLY A 86 13.67 -2.74 3.67
N LEU A 87 14.25 -2.91 2.50
CA LEU A 87 13.87 -3.90 1.49
C LEU A 87 15.11 -4.53 0.88
N ALA A 88 15.07 -5.84 0.70
CA ALA A 88 16.00 -6.59 -0.13
C ALA A 88 15.29 -7.03 -1.42
N VAL A 89 15.72 -6.53 -2.57
CA VAL A 89 15.25 -7.00 -3.89
C VAL A 89 16.25 -8.00 -4.42
N LEU A 90 15.80 -9.24 -4.64
CA LEU A 90 16.65 -10.36 -5.05
C LEU A 90 16.62 -10.52 -6.57
N ALA A 91 17.74 -10.30 -7.24
CA ALA A 91 17.90 -10.53 -8.68
C ALA A 91 18.51 -11.90 -8.92
N ARG A 92 17.76 -12.84 -9.48
CA ARG A 92 18.22 -14.21 -9.77
C ARG A 92 18.81 -14.36 -11.16
N ARG A 93 18.48 -13.44 -12.09
CA ARG A 93 18.84 -13.46 -13.51
C ARG A 93 19.81 -12.34 -13.84
N ALA A 94 20.54 -12.48 -14.93
CA ALA A 94 21.42 -11.41 -15.42
C ALA A 94 20.61 -10.15 -15.81
N GLU A 95 19.45 -10.36 -16.42
CA GLU A 95 18.55 -9.28 -16.83
C GLU A 95 17.96 -8.55 -15.61
N SER A 96 17.62 -9.27 -14.53
CA SER A 96 17.17 -8.65 -13.30
C SER A 96 18.29 -7.88 -12.60
N ALA A 97 19.52 -8.37 -12.60
CA ALA A 97 20.68 -7.64 -12.10
C ALA A 97 20.90 -6.33 -12.90
N ALA A 98 20.78 -6.37 -14.22
CA ALA A 98 20.89 -5.19 -15.07
C ALA A 98 19.82 -4.12 -14.78
N VAL A 99 18.60 -4.54 -14.45
CA VAL A 99 17.53 -3.61 -14.00
C VAL A 99 17.93 -2.95 -12.67
N LEU A 100 18.43 -3.72 -11.70
CA LEU A 100 18.87 -3.17 -10.41
C LEU A 100 20.07 -2.23 -10.54
N GLU A 101 21.03 -2.54 -11.44
CA GLU A 101 22.14 -1.65 -11.76
C GLU A 101 21.69 -0.33 -12.38
N ALA A 102 20.72 -0.39 -13.29
CA ALA A 102 20.15 0.82 -13.89
C ALA A 102 19.39 1.65 -12.86
N PHE A 103 18.57 0.99 -12.02
CA PHE A 103 17.82 1.63 -10.95
C PHE A 103 18.73 2.33 -9.93
N ALA A 104 19.81 1.69 -9.51
CA ALA A 104 20.75 2.26 -8.54
C ALA A 104 21.40 3.59 -9.01
N ARG A 105 21.37 3.87 -10.32
CA ARG A 105 21.86 5.14 -10.91
C ARG A 105 20.80 6.23 -11.00
N THR A 106 19.55 5.91 -10.70
CA THR A 106 18.44 6.90 -10.69
C THR A 106 18.40 7.66 -9.37
N GLU A 107 17.63 8.76 -9.33
CA GLU A 107 17.32 9.48 -8.09
C GLU A 107 16.70 8.55 -7.04
N MET A 108 15.84 7.61 -7.46
CA MET A 108 15.16 6.66 -6.57
C MET A 108 16.10 5.62 -5.97
N GLY A 109 17.26 5.38 -6.58
CA GLY A 109 18.32 4.51 -6.08
C GLY A 109 19.21 5.17 -5.01
N ALA A 110 19.01 6.46 -4.74
CA ALA A 110 19.81 7.17 -3.74
C ALA A 110 19.67 6.54 -2.35
N GLY A 111 20.80 6.28 -1.70
CA GLY A 111 20.85 5.60 -0.40
C GLY A 111 20.70 4.08 -0.46
N CYS A 112 20.38 3.49 -1.62
CA CYS A 112 20.38 2.04 -1.82
C CYS A 112 21.80 1.51 -2.05
N ALA A 113 22.04 0.25 -1.68
CA ALA A 113 23.29 -0.46 -1.95
C ALA A 113 23.02 -1.67 -2.86
N LEU A 114 23.71 -1.71 -3.99
CA LEU A 114 23.71 -2.86 -4.87
C LEU A 114 24.88 -3.79 -4.50
N LEU A 115 24.57 -5.03 -4.13
CA LEU A 115 25.50 -6.05 -3.71
C LEU A 115 25.56 -7.15 -4.78
N ASP A 116 26.74 -7.65 -5.09
CA ASP A 116 26.86 -8.90 -5.84
C ASP A 116 26.48 -10.10 -4.98
N GLY A 117 26.35 -11.30 -5.62
CA GLY A 117 25.92 -12.50 -4.90
C GLY A 117 26.87 -12.92 -3.76
N ALA A 118 28.18 -12.68 -3.90
CA ALA A 118 29.17 -13.01 -2.87
C ALA A 118 29.06 -12.04 -1.68
N GLU A 119 28.88 -10.77 -1.94
CA GLU A 119 28.65 -9.76 -0.89
C GLU A 119 27.31 -9.95 -0.21
N ALA A 120 26.25 -10.26 -0.96
CA ALA A 120 24.93 -10.61 -0.42
C ALA A 120 25.02 -11.81 0.54
N ALA A 121 25.78 -12.86 0.16
CA ALA A 121 25.96 -14.04 1.01
C ALA A 121 26.74 -13.74 2.30
N ARG A 122 27.68 -12.81 2.26
CA ARG A 122 28.40 -12.38 3.48
C ARG A 122 27.55 -11.53 4.42
N ARG A 123 26.77 -10.59 3.87
CA ARG A 123 26.00 -9.61 4.67
C ARG A 123 24.63 -10.13 5.09
N PHE A 124 24.01 -10.94 4.25
CA PHE A 124 22.63 -11.42 4.42
C PHE A 124 22.52 -12.92 4.07
N PRO A 125 23.18 -13.82 4.83
CA PRO A 125 23.24 -15.24 4.50
C PRO A 125 21.88 -15.90 4.35
N ASP A 126 20.88 -15.49 5.15
CA ASP A 126 19.53 -16.03 5.08
C ASP A 126 18.78 -15.61 3.80
N LEU A 127 19.08 -14.44 3.25
CA LEU A 127 18.51 -13.96 1.97
C LEU A 127 19.25 -14.52 0.75
N ALA A 128 20.50 -14.93 0.93
CA ALA A 128 21.35 -15.42 -0.15
C ALA A 128 21.22 -16.94 -0.39
N ARG A 129 20.40 -17.65 0.38
CA ARG A 129 20.17 -19.11 0.20
C ARG A 129 19.63 -19.44 -1.19
N GLY A 130 18.83 -18.55 -1.79
CA GLY A 130 18.36 -18.64 -3.18
C GLY A 130 19.42 -18.30 -4.22
N ALA A 131 20.68 -18.08 -3.82
CA ALA A 131 21.81 -17.73 -4.67
C ALA A 131 21.52 -16.59 -5.67
N PRO A 132 21.08 -15.41 -5.21
CA PRO A 132 20.84 -14.28 -6.10
C PRO A 132 22.16 -13.82 -6.77
N ARG A 133 22.09 -13.41 -8.02
CA ARG A 133 23.23 -12.80 -8.73
C ARG A 133 23.55 -11.41 -8.18
N ALA A 134 22.50 -10.68 -7.79
CA ALA A 134 22.60 -9.37 -7.14
C ALA A 134 21.48 -9.20 -6.13
N LEU A 135 21.71 -8.33 -5.16
CA LEU A 135 20.75 -7.90 -4.17
C LEU A 135 20.80 -6.38 -4.09
N LEU A 136 19.67 -5.70 -4.30
CA LEU A 136 19.52 -4.29 -3.98
C LEU A 136 18.98 -4.17 -2.55
N TRP A 137 19.77 -3.57 -1.68
CA TRP A 137 19.35 -3.20 -0.33
C TRP A 137 18.87 -1.75 -0.32
N SER A 138 17.64 -1.54 0.09
CA SER A 138 17.09 -0.20 0.33
C SER A 138 16.85 0.02 1.83
N PRO A 139 17.22 1.18 2.40
CA PRO A 139 16.92 1.55 3.79
C PRO A 139 15.56 2.24 3.94
N HIS A 140 14.85 2.49 2.85
CA HIS A 140 13.74 3.44 2.84
C HIS A 140 12.43 2.86 3.36
N GLU A 141 12.21 1.58 3.26
CA GLU A 141 10.94 0.94 3.55
C GLU A 141 10.67 0.76 5.03
N ARG A 142 9.38 0.68 5.37
CA ARG A 142 8.91 0.35 6.72
C ARG A 142 7.82 -0.71 6.64
N ARG A 143 7.77 -1.58 7.62
CA ARG A 143 6.71 -2.58 7.73
C ARG A 143 6.01 -2.45 9.08
N VAL A 144 4.68 -2.31 9.04
CA VAL A 144 3.79 -2.33 10.21
C VAL A 144 2.78 -3.47 10.08
N GLU A 145 2.25 -3.99 11.18
CA GLU A 145 1.12 -4.94 11.10
C GLU A 145 -0.18 -4.15 10.85
N SER A 146 -0.66 -4.12 9.59
CA SER A 146 -1.76 -3.24 9.17
C SER A 146 -3.03 -3.41 10.00
N ARG A 147 -3.41 -4.64 10.35
CA ARG A 147 -4.61 -4.91 11.16
C ARG A 147 -4.52 -4.37 12.58
N GLU A 148 -3.31 -4.07 13.06
CA GLU A 148 -3.06 -3.41 14.35
C GLU A 148 -2.78 -1.91 14.18
N ALA A 149 -2.00 -1.56 13.16
CA ALA A 149 -1.58 -0.19 12.93
C ALA A 149 -2.76 0.74 12.62
N ILE A 150 -3.73 0.30 11.81
CA ILE A 150 -4.89 1.12 11.46
C ILE A 150 -5.78 1.44 12.67
N PRO A 151 -6.19 0.46 13.50
CA PRO A 151 -6.93 0.76 14.73
C PRO A 151 -6.14 1.61 15.74
N ARG A 152 -4.83 1.38 15.89
CA ARG A 152 -3.97 2.18 16.81
C ARG A 152 -3.84 3.61 16.33
N LEU A 153 -3.65 3.83 15.02
CA LEU A 153 -3.62 5.16 14.44
C LEU A 153 -4.94 5.91 14.68
N ALA A 154 -6.08 5.23 14.47
CA ALA A 154 -7.39 5.82 14.72
C ALA A 154 -7.55 6.20 16.21
N ALA A 155 -7.23 5.30 17.14
CA ALA A 155 -7.33 5.57 18.57
C ALA A 155 -6.42 6.71 19.02
N TRP A 156 -5.20 6.79 18.50
CA TRP A 156 -4.28 7.88 18.79
C TRP A 156 -4.80 9.23 18.26
N LEU A 157 -5.37 9.26 17.04
CA LEU A 157 -5.99 10.48 16.50
C LEU A 157 -7.14 10.98 17.36
N GLU A 158 -7.98 10.08 17.86
CA GLU A 158 -9.09 10.44 18.77
C GLU A 158 -8.59 10.95 20.11
N ALA A 159 -7.61 10.25 20.71
CA ALA A 159 -7.15 10.56 22.06
C ALA A 159 -6.29 11.83 22.13
N THR A 160 -5.49 12.14 21.09
CA THR A 160 -4.43 13.15 21.18
C THR A 160 -4.56 14.27 20.15
N GLN A 161 -5.24 14.04 19.03
CA GLN A 161 -5.32 15.00 17.92
C GLN A 161 -6.70 15.68 17.82
N GLY A 162 -7.62 15.38 18.72
CA GLY A 162 -8.97 15.97 18.72
C GLY A 162 -9.84 15.59 17.52
N VAL A 163 -9.51 14.48 16.85
CA VAL A 163 -10.31 13.90 15.76
C VAL A 163 -11.47 13.13 16.37
N ALA A 164 -12.68 13.32 15.85
CA ALA A 164 -13.83 12.49 16.19
C ALA A 164 -14.02 11.39 15.13
N ILE A 165 -14.08 10.12 15.53
CA ILE A 165 -14.33 9.01 14.59
C ILE A 165 -15.65 8.35 14.99
N ARG A 166 -16.59 8.27 14.05
CA ARG A 166 -17.88 7.59 14.23
C ARG A 166 -17.98 6.42 13.28
N ARG A 167 -18.14 5.25 13.85
CA ARG A 167 -18.28 3.95 13.16
C ARG A 167 -19.73 3.53 13.07
N ASN A 168 -20.04 2.56 12.21
CA ASN A 168 -21.39 2.10 11.90
C ASN A 168 -22.29 3.24 11.38
N ILE A 169 -21.71 4.19 10.66
CA ILE A 169 -22.38 5.33 10.04
C ILE A 169 -22.19 5.25 8.53
N LEU A 170 -23.21 4.80 7.83
CA LEU A 170 -23.24 4.80 6.37
C LEU A 170 -23.57 6.23 5.85
N VAL A 171 -22.65 6.81 5.10
CA VAL A 171 -22.92 8.04 4.34
C VAL A 171 -23.61 7.65 3.04
N ARG A 172 -24.77 8.24 2.78
CA ARG A 172 -25.65 7.95 1.64
C ARG A 172 -25.65 9.04 0.57
N GLY A 173 -25.31 10.26 0.98
CA GLY A 173 -25.27 11.42 0.09
C GLY A 173 -24.32 12.48 0.60
N VAL A 174 -23.78 13.26 -0.32
CA VAL A 174 -22.85 14.36 -0.05
C VAL A 174 -23.23 15.54 -0.89
N ASP A 175 -23.36 16.71 -0.25
CA ASP A 175 -23.55 18.00 -0.90
C ASP A 175 -22.68 19.08 -0.24
N GLU A 176 -22.70 20.31 -0.75
CA GLU A 176 -21.86 21.40 -0.26
C GLU A 176 -22.11 21.79 1.21
N ALA A 177 -23.28 21.45 1.77
CA ALA A 177 -23.65 21.77 3.15
C ALA A 177 -23.33 20.65 4.15
N GLY A 178 -23.05 19.41 3.67
CA GLY A 178 -22.76 18.28 4.56
C GLY A 178 -22.99 16.92 3.95
N VAL A 179 -23.25 15.95 4.82
CA VAL A 179 -23.46 14.54 4.44
C VAL A 179 -24.73 14.00 5.05
N ASP A 180 -25.50 13.23 4.27
CA ASP A 180 -26.66 12.48 4.73
C ASP A 180 -26.22 11.06 5.10
N THR A 181 -26.62 10.60 6.29
CA THR A 181 -26.15 9.32 6.83
C THR A 181 -27.27 8.47 7.37
N SER A 182 -26.92 7.24 7.76
CA SER A 182 -27.80 6.33 8.50
C SER A 182 -28.20 6.86 9.91
N ALA A 183 -27.46 7.84 10.43
CA ALA A 183 -27.67 8.44 11.75
C ALA A 183 -28.14 9.91 11.69
N GLY A 184 -28.68 10.35 10.55
CA GLY A 184 -29.10 11.72 10.31
C GLY A 184 -28.02 12.52 9.54
N ARG A 185 -28.21 13.83 9.47
CA ARG A 185 -27.34 14.73 8.72
C ARG A 185 -26.22 15.30 9.60
N PHE A 186 -25.02 15.37 9.03
CA PHE A 186 -23.87 16.07 9.58
C PHE A 186 -23.47 17.20 8.65
N ALA A 187 -23.19 18.38 9.20
CA ALA A 187 -22.79 19.57 8.44
C ALA A 187 -21.31 19.90 8.70
N ALA A 188 -20.61 20.27 7.64
CA ALA A 188 -19.27 20.83 7.70
C ALA A 188 -19.00 21.68 6.45
N PRO A 189 -18.16 22.72 6.54
CA PRO A 189 -17.82 23.56 5.39
C PRO A 189 -16.91 22.85 4.37
N ARG A 190 -16.31 21.72 4.71
CA ARG A 190 -15.41 20.94 3.83
C ARG A 190 -15.66 19.46 3.98
N ILE A 191 -15.55 18.72 2.88
CA ILE A 191 -15.79 17.27 2.87
C ILE A 191 -14.73 16.58 2.02
N VAL A 192 -14.16 15.49 2.56
CA VAL A 192 -13.26 14.58 1.83
C VAL A 192 -13.87 13.19 1.81
N VAL A 193 -14.01 12.60 0.64
CA VAL A 193 -14.58 11.28 0.44
C VAL A 193 -13.46 10.32 0.01
N CYS A 194 -13.21 9.29 0.82
CA CYS A 194 -12.20 8.24 0.61
C CYS A 194 -12.91 6.88 0.52
N PRO A 195 -13.56 6.54 -0.61
CA PRO A 195 -14.48 5.41 -0.70
C PRO A 195 -13.79 4.03 -0.72
N GLY A 196 -12.46 3.98 -0.88
CA GLY A 196 -11.74 2.73 -1.00
C GLY A 196 -12.10 1.98 -2.29
N ASP A 197 -12.67 0.78 -2.16
CA ASP A 197 -13.15 -0.03 -3.28
C ASP A 197 -14.68 0.00 -3.46
N ASP A 198 -15.37 0.92 -2.78
CA ASP A 198 -16.79 1.16 -2.99
C ASP A 198 -17.00 2.19 -4.11
N PHE A 199 -17.37 1.70 -5.28
CA PHE A 199 -17.56 2.50 -6.49
C PHE A 199 -19.00 2.93 -6.72
N LEU A 200 -19.94 2.47 -5.89
CA LEU A 200 -21.36 2.59 -6.17
C LEU A 200 -22.12 3.50 -5.20
N THR A 201 -21.64 3.66 -3.97
CA THR A 201 -22.40 4.41 -2.94
C THR A 201 -22.32 5.93 -3.14
N LEU A 202 -21.11 6.47 -3.39
CA LEU A 202 -20.89 7.92 -3.50
C LEU A 202 -20.19 8.26 -4.82
N PHE A 203 -20.76 9.20 -5.57
CA PHE A 203 -20.21 9.68 -6.84
C PHE A 203 -19.93 8.60 -7.89
N PRO A 204 -20.83 7.60 -8.11
CA PRO A 204 -20.54 6.46 -8.98
C PRO A 204 -20.19 6.86 -10.42
N GLU A 205 -20.85 7.89 -11.00
CA GLU A 205 -20.57 8.36 -12.35
C GLU A 205 -19.18 8.99 -12.46
N ARG A 206 -18.73 9.71 -11.42
CA ARG A 206 -17.40 10.31 -11.36
C ARG A 206 -16.30 9.26 -11.23
N ILE A 207 -16.54 8.23 -10.41
CA ILE A 207 -15.62 7.10 -10.26
C ILE A 207 -15.57 6.31 -11.58
N ALA A 208 -16.71 6.01 -12.19
CA ALA A 208 -16.78 5.31 -13.47
C ALA A 208 -16.02 6.05 -14.59
N ALA A 209 -16.13 7.38 -14.63
CA ALA A 209 -15.43 8.21 -15.60
C ALA A 209 -13.89 8.14 -15.47
N GLN A 210 -13.36 7.66 -14.33
CA GLN A 210 -11.92 7.46 -14.12
C GLN A 210 -11.41 6.11 -14.65
N GLY A 211 -12.28 5.24 -15.19
CA GLY A 211 -11.88 3.94 -15.72
C GLY A 211 -11.34 2.97 -14.66
N VAL A 212 -11.75 3.14 -13.39
CA VAL A 212 -11.28 2.28 -12.29
C VAL A 212 -11.95 0.91 -12.32
N THR A 213 -11.18 -0.10 -11.98
CA THR A 213 -11.62 -1.47 -11.71
C THR A 213 -11.15 -1.91 -10.32
N LYS A 214 -11.50 -3.12 -9.90
CA LYS A 214 -11.00 -3.71 -8.68
C LYS A 214 -9.87 -4.68 -8.99
N CYS A 215 -8.84 -4.68 -8.15
CA CYS A 215 -7.79 -5.69 -8.14
C CYS A 215 -7.97 -6.59 -6.93
N LYS A 216 -8.09 -7.91 -7.16
CA LYS A 216 -8.12 -8.95 -6.12
C LYS A 216 -6.73 -9.54 -5.96
N LEU A 217 -6.28 -9.68 -4.72
CA LEU A 217 -5.02 -10.28 -4.31
C LEU A 217 -5.26 -11.61 -3.61
N HIS A 218 -4.38 -12.57 -3.81
CA HIS A 218 -4.21 -13.71 -2.92
C HIS A 218 -3.09 -13.43 -1.92
N MET A 219 -3.38 -13.58 -0.64
CA MET A 219 -2.46 -13.31 0.47
C MET A 219 -2.36 -14.55 1.35
N LEU A 220 -1.13 -14.91 1.71
CA LEU A 220 -0.83 -16.06 2.54
C LEU A 220 -0.14 -15.61 3.83
N ARG A 221 -0.44 -16.31 4.93
CA ARG A 221 0.39 -16.26 6.14
C ARG A 221 1.03 -17.63 6.31
N LEU A 222 2.35 -17.64 6.38
CA LEU A 222 3.12 -18.83 6.64
C LEU A 222 3.57 -18.86 8.10
N ALA A 223 3.78 -20.04 8.66
CA ALA A 223 4.35 -20.20 9.98
C ALA A 223 5.75 -19.57 10.07
N ASP A 224 6.26 -19.40 11.30
CA ASP A 224 7.62 -18.92 11.54
C ASP A 224 8.64 -19.86 10.87
N PRO A 225 9.54 -19.33 10.01
CA PRO A 225 10.61 -20.12 9.38
C PRO A 225 11.75 -20.52 10.34
N GLY A 226 11.70 -20.08 11.60
CA GLY A 226 12.75 -20.32 12.60
C GLY A 226 13.93 -19.35 12.53
N PHE A 227 13.81 -18.26 11.77
CA PHE A 227 14.81 -17.18 11.71
C PHE A 227 14.16 -15.84 11.43
N ARG A 228 14.89 -14.75 11.61
CA ARG A 228 14.38 -13.40 11.33
C ARG A 228 14.92 -12.89 10.00
N LEU A 229 13.98 -12.40 9.15
CA LEU A 229 14.35 -11.67 7.95
C LEU A 229 14.86 -10.27 8.35
N PRO A 230 16.01 -9.83 7.82
CA PRO A 230 16.61 -8.54 8.17
C PRO A 230 15.81 -7.36 7.62
N ALA A 231 14.99 -7.59 6.60
CA ALA A 231 14.11 -6.60 5.95
C ALA A 231 12.96 -7.31 5.23
N ALA A 232 12.05 -6.54 4.64
CA ALA A 232 11.14 -7.07 3.62
C ALA A 232 11.93 -7.63 2.43
N VAL A 233 11.37 -8.62 1.74
CA VAL A 233 12.00 -9.24 0.57
C VAL A 233 11.08 -9.12 -0.63
N MET A 234 11.64 -8.81 -1.79
CA MET A 234 10.96 -8.80 -3.08
C MET A 234 11.75 -9.64 -4.09
N SER A 235 11.06 -10.44 -4.89
CA SER A 235 11.69 -11.18 -5.99
C SER A 235 11.82 -10.35 -7.26
N ASP A 236 12.56 -10.87 -8.24
CA ASP A 236 12.76 -10.22 -9.52
C ASP A 236 11.51 -10.13 -10.41
N LEU A 237 10.42 -10.85 -10.08
CA LEU A 237 9.11 -10.63 -10.71
C LEU A 237 8.58 -9.20 -10.42
N GLY A 238 8.91 -8.61 -9.28
CA GLY A 238 8.55 -7.24 -8.94
C GLY A 238 9.17 -6.19 -9.88
N LEU A 239 10.30 -6.51 -10.52
CA LEU A 239 11.03 -5.58 -11.38
C LEU A 239 10.33 -5.30 -12.72
N VAL A 240 9.39 -6.14 -13.15
CA VAL A 240 8.57 -5.92 -14.35
C VAL A 240 7.17 -5.39 -14.02
N ARG A 241 6.89 -5.13 -12.74
CA ARG A 241 5.60 -4.65 -12.25
C ARG A 241 5.69 -3.25 -11.61
N TYR A 242 6.60 -3.04 -10.66
CA TYR A 242 6.77 -1.74 -10.02
C TYR A 242 7.36 -0.75 -11.02
N LEU A 243 6.64 0.34 -11.27
CA LEU A 243 6.93 1.28 -12.37
C LEU A 243 8.30 1.94 -12.26
N GLY A 244 8.84 2.13 -11.05
CA GLY A 244 10.20 2.63 -10.86
C GLY A 244 11.27 1.70 -11.44
N TYR A 245 10.98 0.41 -11.60
CA TYR A 245 11.84 -0.54 -12.29
C TYR A 245 11.34 -0.83 -13.71
N ALA A 246 10.03 -1.07 -13.86
CA ALA A 246 9.42 -1.54 -15.10
C ALA A 246 9.50 -0.54 -16.26
N GLU A 247 9.64 0.76 -15.96
CA GLU A 247 9.84 1.84 -16.94
C GLU A 247 11.29 2.00 -17.38
N LEU A 248 12.25 1.28 -16.76
CA LEU A 248 13.64 1.27 -17.19
C LEU A 248 13.82 0.43 -18.46
N PRO A 249 14.65 0.87 -19.44
CA PRO A 249 14.88 0.13 -20.69
C PRO A 249 15.29 -1.34 -20.46
N GLN A 250 16.05 -1.62 -19.39
CA GLN A 250 16.54 -2.97 -19.06
C GLN A 250 15.41 -3.93 -18.68
N ALA A 251 14.24 -3.41 -18.23
CA ALA A 251 13.10 -4.23 -17.82
C ALA A 251 12.49 -5.01 -18.99
N GLU A 252 12.65 -4.53 -20.23
CA GLU A 252 12.13 -5.23 -21.42
C GLU A 252 12.81 -6.59 -21.63
N ALA A 253 14.14 -6.65 -21.53
CA ALA A 253 14.88 -7.90 -21.63
C ALA A 253 14.46 -8.90 -20.53
N LEU A 254 14.30 -8.41 -19.29
CA LEU A 254 13.81 -9.22 -18.18
C LEU A 254 12.40 -9.75 -18.45
N ARG A 255 11.49 -8.92 -18.95
CA ARG A 255 10.12 -9.33 -19.29
C ARG A 255 10.11 -10.47 -20.29
N HIS A 256 10.93 -10.42 -21.33
CA HIS A 256 11.05 -11.49 -22.33
C HIS A 256 11.55 -12.81 -21.71
N VAL A 257 12.50 -12.75 -20.78
CA VAL A 257 12.97 -13.94 -20.07
C VAL A 257 11.87 -14.53 -19.19
N LEU A 258 11.22 -13.69 -18.39
CA LEU A 258 10.15 -14.12 -17.48
C LEU A 258 8.94 -14.70 -18.24
N LEU A 259 8.58 -14.19 -19.42
CA LEU A 259 7.54 -14.75 -20.27
C LEU A 259 7.86 -16.18 -20.74
N ARG A 260 9.12 -16.54 -20.88
CA ARG A 260 9.51 -17.92 -21.23
C ARG A 260 9.58 -18.82 -20.00
N GLU A 261 10.07 -18.31 -18.86
CA GLU A 261 10.38 -19.14 -17.70
C GLU A 261 9.29 -19.22 -16.66
N GLN A 262 8.51 -18.12 -16.51
CA GLN A 262 7.52 -17.94 -15.43
C GLN A 262 6.20 -17.36 -15.96
N ARG A 263 5.75 -17.84 -17.11
CA ARG A 263 4.52 -17.36 -17.75
C ARG A 263 3.30 -17.46 -16.85
N ALA A 264 3.15 -18.58 -16.13
CA ALA A 264 2.01 -18.78 -15.24
C ALA A 264 1.99 -17.76 -14.09
N GLN A 265 3.14 -17.41 -13.53
CA GLN A 265 3.27 -16.37 -12.50
C GLN A 265 2.86 -15.01 -13.08
N LEU A 266 3.35 -14.64 -14.26
CA LEU A 266 3.00 -13.38 -14.92
C LEU A 266 1.53 -13.28 -15.28
N ASP A 267 0.93 -14.35 -15.84
CA ASP A 267 -0.49 -14.38 -16.22
C ASP A 267 -1.42 -14.25 -15.00
N ASN A 268 -0.97 -14.66 -13.81
CA ASN A 268 -1.66 -14.47 -12.54
C ASN A 268 -1.20 -13.21 -11.75
N GLY A 269 -0.35 -12.40 -12.36
CA GLY A 269 0.17 -11.18 -11.74
C GLY A 269 0.94 -11.41 -10.44
N VAL A 270 1.60 -12.58 -10.31
CA VAL A 270 2.43 -12.90 -9.14
C VAL A 270 3.70 -12.07 -9.15
N HIS A 271 3.96 -11.38 -8.04
CA HIS A 271 5.23 -10.69 -7.80
C HIS A 271 5.54 -10.75 -6.31
N LEU A 272 6.37 -11.67 -5.90
CA LEU A 272 6.59 -12.01 -4.51
C LEU A 272 7.03 -10.82 -3.65
N ILE A 273 6.29 -10.60 -2.57
CA ILE A 273 6.73 -9.85 -1.40
C ILE A 273 6.65 -10.78 -0.19
N VAL A 274 7.68 -10.75 0.67
CA VAL A 274 7.71 -11.45 1.95
C VAL A 274 8.03 -10.45 3.05
N VAL A 275 7.14 -10.34 4.04
CA VAL A 275 7.37 -9.56 5.25
C VAL A 275 7.15 -10.41 6.48
N GLN A 276 7.79 -10.07 7.61
CA GLN A 276 7.72 -10.86 8.82
C GLN A 276 6.98 -10.11 9.92
N SER A 277 6.11 -10.82 10.63
CA SER A 277 5.34 -10.31 11.76
C SER A 277 6.10 -10.51 13.09
N ALA A 278 5.62 -9.86 14.16
CA ALA A 278 6.24 -9.92 15.49
C ALA A 278 6.33 -11.36 16.03
N ASP A 279 5.31 -12.18 15.76
CA ASP A 279 5.24 -13.60 16.14
C ASP A 279 6.14 -14.53 15.30
N GLY A 280 6.92 -14.00 14.37
CA GLY A 280 7.77 -14.75 13.46
C GLY A 280 7.10 -15.21 12.18
N SER A 281 5.75 -15.24 12.12
CA SER A 281 5.02 -15.62 10.92
C SER A 281 5.33 -14.70 9.74
N LEU A 282 5.26 -15.25 8.52
CA LEU A 282 5.49 -14.48 7.30
C LEU A 282 4.16 -14.14 6.63
N VAL A 283 4.03 -12.91 6.15
CA VAL A 283 2.99 -12.53 5.19
C VAL A 283 3.62 -12.56 3.81
N VAL A 284 3.04 -13.38 2.95
CA VAL A 284 3.59 -13.72 1.64
C VAL A 284 2.53 -13.51 0.57
N GLY A 285 2.86 -12.97 -0.51
CA GLY A 285 1.99 -12.73 -1.68
C GLY A 285 2.73 -11.91 -2.71
N ASP A 286 2.02 -11.43 -3.65
CA ASP A 286 0.59 -11.59 -3.95
C ASP A 286 0.38 -11.92 -5.43
N SER A 287 -0.87 -12.20 -5.78
CA SER A 287 -1.33 -12.28 -7.17
C SER A 287 -2.20 -11.08 -7.49
N HIS A 288 -2.49 -10.84 -8.79
CA HIS A 288 -3.31 -9.70 -9.21
C HIS A 288 -4.33 -10.12 -10.27
N HIS A 289 -5.60 -10.06 -9.90
CA HIS A 289 -6.72 -10.39 -10.79
C HIS A 289 -7.67 -9.19 -10.86
N TYR A 290 -7.92 -8.71 -12.06
CA TYR A 290 -8.67 -7.48 -12.29
C TYR A 290 -10.11 -7.77 -12.74
N GLY A 291 -11.07 -7.02 -12.23
CA GLY A 291 -12.47 -7.11 -12.62
C GLY A 291 -13.33 -6.11 -11.87
N THR A 292 -14.50 -5.79 -12.43
CA THR A 292 -15.46 -4.89 -11.76
C THR A 292 -16.09 -5.53 -10.53
N THR A 293 -16.27 -6.85 -10.58
CA THR A 293 -16.78 -7.68 -9.46
C THR A 293 -15.89 -8.92 -9.35
N PRO A 294 -14.76 -8.86 -8.64
CA PRO A 294 -13.90 -10.01 -8.43
C PRO A 294 -14.65 -11.12 -7.71
N ASP A 295 -14.43 -12.38 -8.14
CA ASP A 295 -14.99 -13.54 -7.45
C ASP A 295 -14.36 -13.70 -6.05
N PRO A 296 -15.07 -14.33 -5.08
CA PRO A 296 -14.58 -14.46 -3.71
C PRO A 296 -13.59 -15.62 -3.50
N PHE A 297 -13.34 -16.44 -4.52
CA PHE A 297 -12.58 -17.66 -4.36
C PHE A 297 -11.07 -17.42 -4.47
N GLN A 298 -10.30 -18.28 -3.81
CA GLN A 298 -8.84 -18.30 -3.83
C GLN A 298 -8.37 -19.69 -4.31
N PRO A 299 -8.20 -19.89 -5.63
CA PRO A 299 -7.74 -21.16 -6.18
C PRO A 299 -6.36 -21.54 -5.66
N GLU A 300 -6.20 -22.78 -5.18
CA GLU A 300 -4.94 -23.31 -4.64
C GLU A 300 -3.80 -23.27 -5.66
N ALA A 301 -4.12 -23.41 -6.96
CA ALA A 301 -3.12 -23.31 -8.03
C ALA A 301 -2.41 -21.94 -8.05
N VAL A 302 -3.11 -20.85 -7.71
CA VAL A 302 -2.48 -19.51 -7.61
C VAL A 302 -1.60 -19.42 -6.36
N ASP A 303 -2.05 -19.99 -5.24
CA ASP A 303 -1.24 -20.06 -4.02
C ASP A 303 0.04 -20.86 -4.27
N ALA A 304 -0.04 -21.97 -5.04
CA ALA A 304 1.13 -22.76 -5.41
C ALA A 304 2.17 -21.95 -6.19
N LEU A 305 1.75 -21.10 -7.14
CA LEU A 305 2.65 -20.21 -7.89
C LEU A 305 3.37 -19.20 -6.95
N ILE A 306 2.68 -18.67 -5.95
CA ILE A 306 3.28 -17.78 -4.95
C ILE A 306 4.31 -18.56 -4.11
N LEU A 307 4.00 -19.78 -3.67
CA LEU A 307 4.88 -20.61 -2.87
C LEU A 307 6.09 -21.16 -3.66
N GLU A 308 5.92 -21.41 -4.94
CA GLU A 308 7.04 -21.73 -5.86
C GLU A 308 8.02 -20.56 -5.96
N GLU A 309 7.50 -19.35 -6.15
CA GLU A 309 8.34 -18.16 -6.22
C GLU A 309 9.02 -17.85 -4.87
N PHE A 310 8.33 -18.08 -3.74
CA PHE A 310 8.94 -18.01 -2.40
C PHE A 310 10.14 -18.95 -2.29
N ARG A 311 9.97 -20.24 -2.68
CA ARG A 311 11.06 -21.22 -2.66
C ARG A 311 12.22 -20.80 -3.55
N ALA A 312 11.92 -20.33 -4.74
CA ALA A 312 12.93 -19.91 -5.71
C ALA A 312 13.70 -18.67 -5.25
N ALA A 313 13.05 -17.70 -4.63
CA ALA A 313 13.66 -16.46 -4.17
C ALA A 313 14.49 -16.68 -2.89
N LEU A 314 13.93 -17.36 -1.89
CA LEU A 314 14.59 -17.52 -0.58
C LEU A 314 15.43 -18.79 -0.45
N GLY A 315 15.34 -19.76 -1.39
CA GLY A 315 16.11 -20.99 -1.36
C GLY A 315 15.74 -21.95 -0.23
N ILE A 316 14.56 -21.80 0.35
CA ILE A 316 14.03 -22.65 1.43
C ILE A 316 12.66 -23.21 1.08
N ALA A 317 12.29 -24.34 1.66
CA ALA A 317 10.92 -24.81 1.58
C ALA A 317 9.97 -23.83 2.28
N PRO A 318 8.82 -23.49 1.66
CA PRO A 318 7.84 -22.65 2.35
C PRO A 318 7.38 -23.31 3.66
N PRO A 319 7.36 -22.56 4.77
CA PRO A 319 6.70 -23.03 6.00
C PRO A 319 5.21 -23.33 5.76
N PRO A 320 4.55 -24.09 6.65
CA PRO A 320 3.12 -24.35 6.53
C PRO A 320 2.26 -23.08 6.39
N VAL A 321 1.29 -23.08 5.50
CA VAL A 321 0.30 -22.02 5.40
C VAL A 321 -0.66 -22.09 6.58
N ILE A 322 -0.70 -21.04 7.40
CA ILE A 322 -1.55 -20.97 8.61
C ILE A 322 -2.77 -20.06 8.45
N ALA A 323 -2.79 -19.19 7.44
CA ALA A 323 -3.96 -18.40 7.09
C ALA A 323 -3.92 -17.98 5.60
N ARG A 324 -5.10 -17.75 5.03
CA ARG A 324 -5.32 -17.21 3.68
C ARG A 324 -6.37 -16.12 3.73
N TRP A 325 -6.22 -15.11 2.90
CA TRP A 325 -7.27 -14.10 2.68
C TRP A 325 -7.13 -13.45 1.31
N THR A 326 -8.20 -12.81 0.86
CA THR A 326 -8.16 -11.96 -0.33
C THR A 326 -8.11 -10.49 0.08
N GLY A 327 -7.25 -9.71 -0.56
CA GLY A 327 -7.29 -8.25 -0.56
C GLY A 327 -8.04 -7.75 -1.78
N ILE A 328 -8.73 -6.61 -1.66
CA ILE A 328 -9.34 -5.92 -2.81
C ILE A 328 -9.03 -4.44 -2.68
N TYR A 329 -8.58 -3.83 -3.78
CA TYR A 329 -8.35 -2.39 -3.87
C TYR A 329 -8.76 -1.83 -5.24
N ALA A 330 -8.97 -0.52 -5.30
CA ALA A 330 -9.22 0.19 -6.55
C ALA A 330 -7.97 0.22 -7.44
N SER A 331 -8.11 -0.05 -8.73
CA SER A 331 -7.02 -0.06 -9.69
C SER A 331 -7.39 0.68 -10.97
N ALA A 332 -6.45 1.46 -11.51
CA ALA A 332 -6.54 2.07 -12.83
C ALA A 332 -5.27 1.76 -13.62
N PRO A 333 -5.38 1.58 -14.97
CA PRO A 333 -4.23 1.21 -15.80
C PRO A 333 -3.27 2.38 -16.05
N ASP A 334 -3.73 3.62 -15.93
CA ASP A 334 -3.05 4.83 -16.39
C ASP A 334 -2.72 5.83 -15.28
N ARG A 335 -3.15 5.56 -14.04
CA ARG A 335 -2.90 6.47 -12.91
C ARG A 335 -2.81 5.73 -11.58
N LEU A 336 -1.98 6.22 -10.68
CA LEU A 336 -1.74 5.60 -9.38
C LEU A 336 -2.70 6.12 -8.29
N MET A 337 -3.29 7.26 -8.52
CA MET A 337 -4.34 7.87 -7.70
C MET A 337 -5.09 8.92 -8.51
N PHE A 338 -6.28 9.29 -8.05
CA PHE A 338 -6.93 10.52 -8.53
C PHE A 338 -7.52 11.31 -7.36
N ARG A 339 -7.67 12.59 -7.60
CA ARG A 339 -8.37 13.55 -6.78
C ARG A 339 -9.33 14.31 -7.67
N ASP A 340 -10.63 14.23 -7.39
CA ASP A 340 -11.69 14.92 -8.10
C ASP A 340 -12.37 15.92 -7.18
N ALA A 341 -12.94 16.97 -7.74
CA ALA A 341 -13.65 18.02 -7.04
C ALA A 341 -15.13 18.05 -7.48
N PRO A 342 -16.00 17.25 -6.85
CA PRO A 342 -17.44 17.27 -7.13
C PRO A 342 -18.09 18.64 -6.90
N ALA A 343 -17.56 19.41 -5.94
CA ALA A 343 -17.91 20.80 -5.66
C ALA A 343 -16.65 21.54 -5.12
N PRO A 344 -16.67 22.88 -5.02
CA PRO A 344 -15.52 23.66 -4.54
C PRO A 344 -14.97 23.20 -3.19
N ASN A 345 -15.85 22.78 -2.28
CA ASN A 345 -15.52 22.34 -0.92
C ASN A 345 -15.55 20.81 -0.72
N ILE A 346 -15.64 20.01 -1.80
CA ILE A 346 -15.68 18.55 -1.75
C ILE A 346 -14.48 17.99 -2.53
N ARG A 347 -13.79 16.99 -1.95
CA ARG A 347 -12.78 16.20 -2.65
C ARG A 347 -13.14 14.73 -2.59
N LEU A 348 -13.13 14.07 -3.74
CA LEU A 348 -13.19 12.62 -3.89
C LEU A 348 -11.76 12.13 -4.17
N VAL A 349 -11.20 11.31 -3.27
CA VAL A 349 -9.79 10.90 -3.32
C VAL A 349 -9.70 9.38 -3.31
N MET A 350 -9.01 8.81 -4.28
CA MET A 350 -8.78 7.36 -4.38
C MET A 350 -7.34 7.06 -4.76
N VAL A 351 -6.74 6.07 -4.09
CA VAL A 351 -5.51 5.43 -4.54
C VAL A 351 -5.89 4.24 -5.41
N THR A 352 -5.34 4.19 -6.63
CA THR A 352 -5.72 3.23 -7.68
C THR A 352 -4.56 2.30 -8.08
N SER A 353 -3.64 2.03 -7.16
CA SER A 353 -2.40 1.28 -7.43
C SER A 353 -1.98 0.34 -6.29
N GLY A 354 -2.81 0.20 -5.25
CA GLY A 354 -2.43 -0.57 -4.04
C GLY A 354 -1.39 0.11 -3.14
N THR A 355 -0.97 1.35 -3.45
CA THR A 355 0.09 2.07 -2.72
C THR A 355 -0.41 2.92 -1.55
N GLY A 356 -1.62 2.64 -1.03
CA GLY A 356 -2.24 3.46 0.02
C GLY A 356 -1.37 3.63 1.26
N ALA A 357 -0.78 2.56 1.79
CA ALA A 357 0.12 2.64 2.94
C ALA A 357 1.36 3.52 2.67
N SER A 358 1.83 3.51 1.42
CA SER A 358 3.03 4.21 0.98
C SER A 358 2.81 5.69 0.66
N THR A 359 1.59 6.11 0.33
CA THR A 359 1.36 7.46 -0.26
C THR A 359 0.27 8.28 0.43
N ALA A 360 -0.53 7.67 1.30
CA ALA A 360 -1.74 8.28 1.85
C ALA A 360 -1.48 9.60 2.61
N PHE A 361 -0.41 9.68 3.40
CA PHE A 361 -0.14 10.89 4.18
C PHE A 361 0.21 12.09 3.31
N ALA A 362 1.06 11.90 2.30
CA ALA A 362 1.39 12.97 1.37
C ALA A 362 0.18 13.40 0.53
N ILE A 363 -0.60 12.43 0.03
CA ILE A 363 -1.85 12.71 -0.70
C ILE A 363 -2.80 13.54 0.17
N ALA A 364 -2.92 13.22 1.45
CA ALA A 364 -3.77 13.94 2.37
C ALA A 364 -3.27 15.38 2.62
N GLU A 365 -1.97 15.57 2.81
CA GLU A 365 -1.35 16.90 2.95
C GLU A 365 -1.63 17.76 1.71
N GLU A 366 -1.43 17.22 0.50
CA GLU A 366 -1.73 17.88 -0.78
C GLU A 366 -3.21 18.21 -0.94
N THR A 367 -4.08 17.27 -0.57
CA THR A 367 -5.55 17.44 -0.69
C THR A 367 -6.06 18.55 0.22
N LEU A 368 -5.59 18.57 1.46
CA LEU A 368 -5.98 19.62 2.43
C LEU A 368 -5.41 20.98 2.01
N ALA A 369 -4.18 21.06 1.53
CA ALA A 369 -3.61 22.30 1.01
C ALA A 369 -4.46 22.88 -0.13
N GLU A 370 -4.83 22.05 -1.12
CA GLU A 370 -5.70 22.43 -2.21
C GLU A 370 -7.08 22.89 -1.71
N LEU A 371 -7.70 22.12 -0.80
CA LEU A 371 -9.05 22.42 -0.27
C LEU A 371 -9.09 23.71 0.56
N LEU A 372 -7.96 24.12 1.12
CA LEU A 372 -7.80 25.35 1.91
C LEU A 372 -7.27 26.52 1.09
N GLY A 373 -6.90 26.31 -0.18
CA GLY A 373 -6.31 27.35 -1.03
C GLY A 373 -4.88 27.72 -0.60
N GLU A 374 -4.15 26.81 0.06
CA GLU A 374 -2.77 27.00 0.42
C GLU A 374 -1.90 26.90 -0.85
N SER A 375 -0.90 27.77 -1.00
CA SER A 375 0.10 27.63 -2.08
C SER A 375 0.91 26.37 -1.85
N ALA A 376 1.12 25.59 -2.93
CA ALA A 376 1.91 24.36 -2.90
C ALA A 376 3.40 24.64 -2.71
#